data_f84a63ec62aafc308a40367408edd2bc
#
_entry.id   f84a63ec62aafc308a40367408edd2bc
#
_cell.length_a   1.000
_cell.length_b   1.000
_cell.length_c   1.000
_cell.angle_alpha   90.00
_cell.angle_beta   90.00
_cell.angle_gamma   90.00
#
_symmetry.space_group_name_H-M   'P 1'
#
loop_
_entity.id
_entity.type
_entity.pdbx_description
1 polymer ?
#
loop_
_entity_poly.entity_id
_entity_poly.type
_entity_poly.pdbx_seq_one_letter_code
_entity_poly.pdbx_strand_id
1 'polypeptide(L)'
;SDLHDLPAGAGVQSLAAAIADGHPACEELLGTLADPDRHRFAALSTALFSDGALLDLAPGVELDQPLRLVFLAAAGESPVLDCPRVLIRAGANSRATVIEHYGHGTGESLSLAVTEIAAGPGAHIEHYRLQESSPEAFHLGVLAARLGRDATVTSHNLSVGGRIARLDLDA
;
A
#
# COMPACT_ATOMS: atom_id res chain seq x y z
N SER A 1 -0.13 15.19 9.59
CA SER A 1 0.31 13.87 10.09
C SER A 1 1.70 14.03 10.68
N ASP A 2 1.79 13.79 11.95
CA ASP A 2 3.03 13.98 12.69
C ASP A 2 3.91 12.73 12.48
N LEU A 3 4.72 12.74 11.42
CA LEU A 3 5.78 11.74 11.21
C LEU A 3 7.01 12.04 12.11
N HIS A 4 6.86 12.98 13.05
CA HIS A 4 7.97 13.45 13.89
C HIS A 4 8.39 12.47 14.98
N ASP A 5 7.55 11.47 15.29
CA ASP A 5 7.79 10.52 16.40
C ASP A 5 8.13 9.09 15.91
N LEU A 6 8.61 8.95 14.69
CA LEU A 6 9.04 7.63 14.21
C LEU A 6 10.35 7.23 14.91
N PRO A 7 10.47 5.96 15.37
CA PRO A 7 11.70 5.48 15.96
C PRO A 7 12.85 5.47 14.96
N ALA A 8 14.07 5.54 15.46
CA ALA A 8 15.26 5.41 14.62
C ALA A 8 15.23 4.10 13.81
N GLY A 9 15.45 4.19 12.51
CA GLY A 9 15.36 3.05 11.59
C GLY A 9 13.97 2.81 10.99
N ALA A 10 12.97 3.63 11.32
CA ALA A 10 11.71 3.68 10.60
C ALA A 10 11.71 4.88 9.64
N GLY A 11 11.38 4.65 8.39
CA GLY A 11 11.22 5.67 7.36
C GLY A 11 9.85 5.59 6.70
N VAL A 12 9.18 6.75 6.58
CA VAL A 12 7.95 6.90 5.81
C VAL A 12 8.11 8.09 4.88
N GLN A 13 7.89 7.88 3.60
CA GLN A 13 8.03 8.95 2.60
C GLN A 13 7.12 8.72 1.38
N SER A 14 6.97 9.74 0.55
CA SER A 14 6.37 9.61 -0.77
C SER A 14 7.15 8.60 -1.60
N LEU A 15 6.44 7.72 -2.28
CA LEU A 15 7.05 6.71 -3.14
C LEU A 15 7.76 7.36 -4.33
N ALA A 16 7.18 8.43 -4.89
CA ALA A 16 7.82 9.18 -5.98
C ALA A 16 9.15 9.81 -5.54
N ALA A 17 9.21 10.37 -4.33
CA ALA A 17 10.46 10.89 -3.76
C ALA A 17 11.49 9.76 -3.56
N ALA A 18 11.06 8.63 -2.98
CA ALA A 18 11.93 7.47 -2.79
C ALA A 18 12.53 6.95 -4.10
N ILE A 19 11.74 6.90 -5.16
CA ILE A 19 12.20 6.49 -6.51
C ILE A 19 13.22 7.52 -7.04
N ALA A 20 12.91 8.81 -6.94
CA ALA A 20 13.80 9.86 -7.43
C ALA A 20 15.16 9.89 -6.72
N ASP A 21 15.16 9.54 -5.42
CA ASP A 21 16.36 9.47 -4.59
C ASP A 21 17.12 8.12 -4.73
N GLY A 22 16.63 7.18 -5.54
CA GLY A 22 17.25 5.85 -5.72
C GLY A 22 17.20 5.00 -4.45
N HIS A 23 16.05 5.03 -3.74
CA HIS A 23 15.92 4.30 -2.48
C HIS A 23 16.02 2.78 -2.71
N PRO A 24 16.89 2.04 -1.99
CA PRO A 24 17.15 0.62 -2.24
C PRO A 24 15.90 -0.26 -2.22
N ALA A 25 14.92 0.02 -1.34
CA ALA A 25 13.67 -0.74 -1.31
C ALA A 25 12.87 -0.62 -2.62
N CYS A 26 12.92 0.55 -3.27
CA CYS A 26 12.25 0.74 -4.56
C CYS A 26 12.94 -0.05 -5.67
N GLU A 27 14.28 0.01 -5.73
CA GLU A 27 15.06 -0.71 -6.74
C GLU A 27 14.91 -2.24 -6.62
N GLU A 28 14.85 -2.76 -5.39
CA GLU A 28 14.80 -4.19 -5.13
C GLU A 28 13.39 -4.80 -5.21
N LEU A 29 12.36 -4.05 -4.83
CA LEU A 29 11.05 -4.63 -4.49
C LEU A 29 9.91 -4.10 -5.33
N LEU A 30 9.95 -2.84 -5.77
CA LEU A 30 8.81 -2.22 -6.42
C LEU A 30 8.45 -2.93 -7.75
N GLY A 31 7.21 -3.40 -7.85
CA GLY A 31 6.73 -4.12 -9.03
C GLY A 31 7.20 -5.58 -9.12
N THR A 32 7.87 -6.10 -8.08
CA THR A 32 8.39 -7.49 -8.10
C THR A 32 7.50 -8.48 -7.37
N LEU A 33 6.63 -8.01 -6.47
CA LEU A 33 5.74 -8.87 -5.69
C LEU A 33 4.36 -8.98 -6.34
N ALA A 34 3.79 -7.87 -6.75
CA ALA A 34 2.55 -7.84 -7.53
C ALA A 34 2.86 -8.12 -9.01
N ASP A 35 3.00 -9.38 -9.37
CA ASP A 35 3.39 -9.84 -10.71
C ASP A 35 2.41 -9.32 -11.79
N PRO A 36 2.87 -8.47 -12.71
CA PRO A 36 2.03 -7.88 -13.75
C PRO A 36 1.49 -8.91 -14.77
N ASP A 37 2.14 -10.05 -14.93
CA ASP A 37 1.68 -11.12 -15.83
C ASP A 37 0.49 -11.88 -15.22
N ARG A 38 0.40 -11.93 -13.90
CA ARG A 38 -0.70 -12.58 -13.17
C ARG A 38 -1.85 -11.60 -12.86
N HIS A 39 -1.53 -10.34 -12.61
CA HIS A 39 -2.46 -9.31 -12.17
C HIS A 39 -2.53 -8.15 -13.17
N ARG A 40 -3.44 -8.23 -14.15
CA ARG A 40 -3.58 -7.20 -15.20
C ARG A 40 -3.82 -5.79 -14.67
N PHE A 41 -4.54 -5.67 -13.55
CA PHE A 41 -4.77 -4.38 -12.90
C PHE A 41 -3.53 -3.86 -12.17
N ALA A 42 -2.67 -4.76 -11.65
CA ALA A 42 -1.37 -4.35 -11.13
C ALA A 42 -0.44 -3.87 -12.26
N ALA A 43 -0.47 -4.51 -13.44
CA ALA A 43 0.26 -4.06 -14.61
C ALA A 43 -0.16 -2.64 -15.03
N LEU A 44 -1.47 -2.40 -15.12
CA LEU A 44 -2.01 -1.09 -15.48
C LEU A 44 -1.67 -0.03 -14.42
N SER A 45 -1.83 -0.37 -13.12
CA SER A 45 -1.42 0.50 -12.03
C SER A 45 0.06 0.84 -12.10
N THR A 46 0.93 -0.16 -12.36
CA THR A 46 2.39 0.05 -12.48
C THR A 46 2.75 0.99 -13.63
N ALA A 47 2.00 0.96 -14.72
CA ALA A 47 2.23 1.86 -15.85
C ALA A 47 1.74 3.30 -15.61
N LEU A 48 0.80 3.51 -14.70
CA LEU A 48 0.08 4.78 -14.55
C LEU A 48 0.25 5.43 -13.16
N PHE A 49 0.83 4.74 -12.17
CA PHE A 49 0.99 5.35 -10.85
C PHE A 49 1.95 6.54 -10.92
N SER A 50 1.65 7.58 -10.17
CA SER A 50 2.48 8.79 -10.08
C SER A 50 3.11 8.96 -8.71
N ASP A 51 2.45 8.45 -7.67
CA ASP A 51 2.94 8.52 -6.29
C ASP A 51 2.27 7.43 -5.42
N GLY A 52 2.66 7.41 -4.16
CA GLY A 52 2.18 6.51 -3.15
C GLY A 52 2.96 6.66 -1.85
N ALA A 53 3.12 5.56 -1.12
CA ALA A 53 3.85 5.57 0.14
C ALA A 53 4.89 4.44 0.19
N LEU A 54 6.08 4.77 0.67
CA LEU A 54 7.08 3.81 1.13
C LEU A 54 7.11 3.81 2.65
N LEU A 55 6.94 2.63 3.25
CA LEU A 55 7.31 2.35 4.63
C LEU A 55 8.54 1.43 4.62
N ASP A 56 9.62 1.88 5.23
CA ASP A 56 10.85 1.11 5.37
C ASP A 56 11.24 0.98 6.84
N LEU A 57 11.29 -0.27 7.32
CA LEU A 57 11.65 -0.58 8.70
C LEU A 57 12.96 -1.36 8.71
N ALA A 58 13.96 -0.81 9.41
CA ALA A 58 15.19 -1.53 9.68
C ALA A 58 14.94 -2.77 10.56
N PRO A 59 15.87 -3.75 10.60
CA PRO A 59 15.74 -4.91 11.46
C PRO A 59 15.53 -4.54 12.93
N GLY A 60 14.57 -5.19 13.60
CA GLY A 60 14.26 -5.01 15.01
C GLY A 60 13.47 -3.75 15.34
N VAL A 61 13.09 -2.95 14.36
CA VAL A 61 12.29 -1.74 14.58
C VAL A 61 10.83 -2.12 14.86
N GLU A 62 10.28 -1.54 15.90
CA GLU A 62 8.87 -1.71 16.27
C GLU A 62 8.18 -0.34 16.31
N LEU A 63 7.04 -0.23 15.63
CA LEU A 63 6.19 0.96 15.68
C LEU A 63 5.15 0.79 16.78
N ASP A 64 5.23 1.62 17.81
CA ASP A 64 4.30 1.61 18.95
C ASP A 64 2.89 2.07 18.57
N GLN A 65 2.78 2.89 17.54
CA GLN A 65 1.52 3.44 17.06
C GLN A 65 1.23 2.99 15.62
N PRO A 66 -0.04 2.75 15.27
CA PRO A 66 -0.41 2.44 13.90
C PRO A 66 -0.06 3.58 12.94
N LEU A 67 0.59 3.25 11.83
CA LEU A 67 0.80 4.16 10.72
C LEU A 67 -0.46 4.19 9.84
N ARG A 68 -1.06 5.35 9.67
CA ARG A 68 -2.22 5.53 8.80
C ARG A 68 -1.82 6.23 7.50
N LEU A 69 -2.04 5.56 6.39
CA LEU A 69 -1.90 6.07 5.03
C LEU A 69 -3.30 6.40 4.51
N VAL A 70 -3.52 7.63 4.10
CA VAL A 70 -4.83 8.08 3.60
C VAL A 70 -4.70 8.48 2.14
N PHE A 71 -5.46 7.81 1.28
CA PHE A 71 -5.55 8.08 -0.14
C PHE A 71 -6.92 8.68 -0.45
N LEU A 72 -6.94 9.90 -0.95
CA LEU A 72 -8.17 10.60 -1.27
C LEU A 72 -8.22 10.88 -2.77
N ALA A 73 -9.14 10.24 -3.47
CA ALA A 73 -9.44 10.58 -4.85
C ALA A 73 -10.36 11.81 -4.85
N ALA A 74 -9.87 12.93 -5.36
CA ALA A 74 -10.68 14.11 -5.55
C ALA A 74 -11.65 13.86 -6.71
N ALA A 75 -12.93 13.71 -6.40
CA ALA A 75 -13.94 13.65 -7.44
C ALA A 75 -14.34 15.06 -7.88
N GLY A 76 -14.46 15.22 -9.19
CA GLY A 76 -14.95 16.42 -9.85
C GLY A 76 -16.08 16.09 -10.80
N GLU A 77 -16.38 17.00 -11.74
CA GLU A 77 -17.39 16.77 -12.80
C GLU A 77 -16.95 15.71 -13.82
N SER A 78 -15.66 15.36 -13.87
CA SER A 78 -15.09 14.37 -14.78
C SER A 78 -14.68 13.11 -14.04
N PRO A 79 -14.82 11.91 -14.65
CA PRO A 79 -14.32 10.67 -14.09
C PRO A 79 -12.82 10.73 -13.77
N VAL A 80 -12.43 10.15 -12.64
CA VAL A 80 -11.04 10.15 -12.15
C VAL A 80 -10.46 8.74 -12.18
N LEU A 81 -9.24 8.62 -12.68
CA LEU A 81 -8.41 7.42 -12.52
C LEU A 81 -7.30 7.75 -11.52
N ASP A 82 -7.20 6.93 -10.48
CA ASP A 82 -6.10 6.98 -9.51
C ASP A 82 -5.44 5.61 -9.35
N CYS A 83 -4.14 5.62 -9.15
CA CYS A 83 -3.33 4.41 -9.03
C CYS A 83 -2.43 4.49 -7.78
N PRO A 84 -3.00 4.49 -6.55
CA PRO A 84 -2.20 4.57 -5.34
C PRO A 84 -1.32 3.33 -5.18
N ARG A 85 -0.05 3.54 -4.84
CA ARG A 85 0.93 2.48 -4.66
C ARG A 85 1.49 2.51 -3.24
N VAL A 86 1.55 1.36 -2.59
CA VAL A 86 2.17 1.21 -1.28
C VAL A 86 3.27 0.15 -1.37
N LEU A 87 4.44 0.48 -0.86
CA LEU A 87 5.55 -0.44 -0.68
C LEU A 87 5.92 -0.49 0.79
N ILE A 88 5.88 -1.67 1.37
CA ILE A 88 6.29 -1.92 2.76
C ILE A 88 7.47 -2.88 2.75
N ARG A 89 8.65 -2.40 3.19
CA ARG A 89 9.78 -3.24 3.53
C ARG A 89 9.90 -3.33 5.05
N ALA A 90 9.70 -4.52 5.58
CA ALA A 90 9.84 -4.82 7.00
C ALA A 90 11.09 -5.65 7.22
N GLY A 91 12.10 -5.08 7.87
CA GLY A 91 13.34 -5.77 8.21
C GLY A 91 13.12 -6.96 9.16
N ALA A 92 14.15 -7.79 9.35
CA ALA A 92 14.05 -8.95 10.24
C ALA A 92 13.61 -8.56 11.67
N ASN A 93 12.63 -9.29 12.24
CA ASN A 93 12.07 -9.08 13.58
C ASN A 93 11.44 -7.68 13.79
N SER A 94 11.13 -6.94 12.74
CA SER A 94 10.40 -5.68 12.85
C SER A 94 8.91 -5.89 13.09
N ARG A 95 8.25 -4.88 13.68
CA ARG A 95 6.79 -4.90 13.93
C ARG A 95 6.15 -3.59 13.52
N ALA A 96 5.01 -3.67 12.85
CA ALA A 96 4.21 -2.49 12.55
C ALA A 96 2.74 -2.86 12.35
N THR A 97 1.88 -1.91 12.72
CA THR A 97 0.49 -1.86 12.28
C THR A 97 0.35 -0.78 11.22
N VAL A 98 -0.16 -1.14 10.05
CA VAL A 98 -0.37 -0.22 8.92
C VAL A 98 -1.85 -0.19 8.57
N ILE A 99 -2.41 1.01 8.46
CA ILE A 99 -3.80 1.23 8.09
C ILE A 99 -3.83 1.99 6.77
N GLU A 100 -4.28 1.35 5.70
CA GLU A 100 -4.56 2.00 4.42
C GLU A 100 -6.03 2.41 4.38
N HIS A 101 -6.28 3.69 4.20
CA HIS A 101 -7.63 4.21 4.07
C HIS A 101 -7.82 4.85 2.70
N TYR A 102 -8.68 4.25 1.89
CA TYR A 102 -9.06 4.72 0.56
C TYR A 102 -10.42 5.38 0.64
N GLY A 103 -10.41 6.71 0.63
CA GLY A 103 -11.61 7.54 0.61
C GLY A 103 -11.81 8.15 -0.78
N HIS A 104 -13.04 8.20 -1.22
CA HIS A 104 -13.39 8.84 -2.48
C HIS A 104 -14.41 9.94 -2.25
N GLY A 105 -14.28 11.02 -3.03
CA GLY A 105 -15.32 12.02 -3.15
C GLY A 105 -16.56 11.47 -3.88
N THR A 106 -17.47 12.34 -4.24
CA THR A 106 -18.66 12.01 -5.04
C THR A 106 -18.30 11.91 -6.53
N GLY A 107 -18.94 11.03 -7.28
CA GLY A 107 -18.79 10.88 -8.73
C GLY A 107 -18.11 9.59 -9.16
N GLU A 108 -17.93 9.46 -10.47
CA GLU A 108 -17.31 8.28 -11.08
C GLU A 108 -15.79 8.28 -10.89
N SER A 109 -15.26 7.19 -10.38
CA SER A 109 -13.81 6.99 -10.27
C SER A 109 -13.43 5.54 -10.50
N LEU A 110 -12.19 5.34 -10.96
CA LEU A 110 -11.55 4.03 -11.00
C LEU A 110 -10.24 4.11 -10.19
N SER A 111 -10.18 3.38 -9.09
CA SER A 111 -8.96 3.24 -8.30
C SER A 111 -8.31 1.88 -8.56
N LEU A 112 -7.03 1.90 -8.92
CA LEU A 112 -6.19 0.71 -9.14
C LEU A 112 -5.10 0.67 -8.06
N ALA A 113 -5.48 0.28 -6.85
CA ALA A 113 -4.60 0.29 -5.68
C ALA A 113 -3.70 -0.96 -5.64
N VAL A 114 -2.41 -0.78 -5.45
CA VAL A 114 -1.48 -1.91 -5.29
C VAL A 114 -0.65 -1.74 -4.03
N THR A 115 -0.65 -2.77 -3.19
CA THR A 115 0.17 -2.85 -1.98
C THR A 115 1.13 -4.02 -2.10
N GLU A 116 2.41 -3.76 -1.91
CA GLU A 116 3.47 -4.76 -1.87
C GLU A 116 4.11 -4.79 -0.49
N ILE A 117 4.15 -5.98 0.13
CA ILE A 117 4.71 -6.18 1.47
C ILE A 117 5.86 -7.19 1.41
N ALA A 118 7.08 -6.75 1.67
CA ALA A 118 8.23 -7.64 1.87
C ALA A 118 8.53 -7.74 3.37
N ALA A 119 8.16 -8.85 3.98
CA ALA A 119 8.39 -9.13 5.39
C ALA A 119 9.65 -10.00 5.55
N GLY A 120 10.69 -9.44 6.17
CA GLY A 120 11.91 -10.14 6.51
C GLY A 120 11.71 -11.24 7.57
N PRO A 121 12.72 -12.08 7.84
CA PRO A 121 12.60 -13.17 8.81
C PRO A 121 12.10 -12.68 10.18
N GLY A 122 11.08 -13.33 10.73
CA GLY A 122 10.51 -12.99 12.03
C GLY A 122 9.75 -11.66 12.10
N ALA A 123 9.55 -10.97 10.97
CA ALA A 123 8.79 -9.73 10.94
C ALA A 123 7.28 -9.98 11.16
N HIS A 124 6.62 -9.03 11.82
CA HIS A 124 5.18 -9.08 12.08
C HIS A 124 4.51 -7.80 11.58
N ILE A 125 3.67 -7.93 10.56
CA ILE A 125 2.90 -6.81 10.00
C ILE A 125 1.41 -7.08 10.19
N GLU A 126 0.75 -6.17 10.90
CA GLU A 126 -0.71 -6.08 10.91
C GLU A 126 -1.14 -5.02 9.90
N HIS A 127 -1.89 -5.43 8.90
CA HIS A 127 -2.35 -4.59 7.82
C HIS A 127 -3.87 -4.48 7.84
N TYR A 128 -4.35 -3.26 7.89
CA TYR A 128 -5.78 -2.94 7.80
C TYR A 128 -6.02 -2.13 6.54
N ARG A 129 -6.99 -2.54 5.77
CA ARG A 129 -7.42 -1.83 4.57
C ARG A 129 -8.88 -1.48 4.68
N LEU A 130 -9.16 -0.18 4.72
CA LEU A 130 -10.50 0.38 4.70
C LEU A 130 -10.72 1.07 3.35
N GLN A 131 -11.70 0.60 2.59
CA GLN A 131 -12.11 1.21 1.34
C GLN A 131 -13.53 1.72 1.51
N GLU A 132 -13.69 3.03 1.35
CA GLU A 132 -14.98 3.74 1.43
C GLU A 132 -15.17 4.51 0.13
N SER A 133 -15.95 3.95 -0.79
CA SER A 133 -16.15 4.52 -2.12
C SER A 133 -17.58 4.97 -2.37
N SER A 134 -17.74 5.96 -3.24
CA SER A 134 -19.07 6.35 -3.72
C SER A 134 -19.73 5.18 -4.47
N PRO A 135 -21.08 5.13 -4.56
CA PRO A 135 -21.78 4.07 -5.29
C PRO A 135 -21.42 3.99 -6.79
N GLU A 136 -20.88 5.07 -7.37
CA GLU A 136 -20.47 5.14 -8.77
C GLU A 136 -19.01 4.71 -8.99
N ALA A 137 -18.23 4.53 -7.93
CA ALA A 137 -16.81 4.24 -8.00
C ALA A 137 -16.50 2.76 -8.25
N PHE A 138 -15.40 2.53 -8.93
CA PHE A 138 -14.76 1.21 -9.09
C PHE A 138 -13.47 1.18 -8.30
N HIS A 139 -13.28 0.16 -7.47
CA HIS A 139 -12.05 0.00 -6.70
C HIS A 139 -11.50 -1.41 -6.90
N LEU A 140 -10.37 -1.51 -7.59
CA LEU A 140 -9.70 -2.77 -7.89
C LEU A 140 -8.34 -2.76 -7.21
N GLY A 141 -8.17 -3.61 -6.22
CA GLY A 141 -6.96 -3.70 -5.41
C GLY A 141 -6.19 -4.98 -5.64
N VAL A 142 -4.88 -4.90 -5.51
CA VAL A 142 -3.97 -6.05 -5.40
C VAL A 142 -3.12 -5.86 -4.15
N LEU A 143 -3.06 -6.89 -3.31
CA LEU A 143 -2.12 -6.97 -2.20
C LEU A 143 -1.24 -8.19 -2.43
N ALA A 144 0.05 -7.97 -2.58
CA ALA A 144 1.04 -9.03 -2.74
C ALA A 144 2.03 -9.00 -1.58
N ALA A 145 2.27 -10.16 -0.95
CA ALA A 145 3.18 -10.26 0.18
C ALA A 145 4.23 -11.35 -0.06
N ARG A 146 5.48 -11.06 0.29
CA ARG A 146 6.56 -12.03 0.39
C ARG A 146 7.01 -12.15 1.83
N LEU A 147 6.90 -13.34 2.38
CA LEU A 147 7.20 -13.62 3.77
C LEU A 147 8.54 -14.37 3.90
N GLY A 148 9.43 -13.82 4.70
CA GLY A 148 10.62 -14.52 5.16
C GLY A 148 10.27 -15.61 6.19
N ARG A 149 11.28 -16.37 6.59
CA ARG A 149 11.12 -17.43 7.60
C ARG A 149 10.52 -16.87 8.89
N ASP A 150 9.49 -17.54 9.44
CA ASP A 150 8.80 -17.18 10.69
C ASP A 150 8.16 -15.76 10.66
N ALA A 151 8.04 -15.14 9.47
CA ALA A 151 7.34 -13.87 9.33
C ALA A 151 5.82 -14.08 9.31
N THR A 152 5.10 -13.06 9.77
CA THR A 152 3.64 -13.05 9.78
C THR A 152 3.13 -11.74 9.18
N VAL A 153 2.23 -11.85 8.20
CA VAL A 153 1.45 -10.72 7.70
C VAL A 153 -0.02 -11.06 7.87
N THR A 154 -0.72 -10.30 8.70
CA THR A 154 -2.17 -10.43 8.90
C THR A 154 -2.85 -9.27 8.20
N SER A 155 -3.77 -9.54 7.27
CA SER A 155 -4.48 -8.47 6.54
C SER A 155 -5.98 -8.53 6.79
N HIS A 156 -6.52 -7.42 7.29
CA HIS A 156 -7.94 -7.19 7.52
C HIS A 156 -8.46 -6.22 6.48
N ASN A 157 -9.45 -6.65 5.69
CA ASN A 157 -9.96 -5.87 4.58
C ASN A 157 -11.44 -5.56 4.78
N LEU A 158 -11.79 -4.29 4.83
CA LEU A 158 -13.15 -3.79 4.91
C LEU A 158 -13.45 -2.94 3.68
N SER A 159 -14.44 -3.37 2.91
CA SER A 159 -14.91 -2.63 1.73
C SER A 159 -16.33 -2.16 1.96
N VAL A 160 -16.54 -0.85 1.85
CA VAL A 160 -17.82 -0.20 2.03
C VAL A 160 -18.13 0.67 0.81
N GLY A 161 -19.28 0.45 0.18
CA GLY A 161 -19.65 1.16 -1.04
C GLY A 161 -18.92 0.66 -2.28
N GLY A 162 -18.95 1.49 -3.33
CA GLY A 162 -18.43 1.16 -4.65
C GLY A 162 -19.42 0.39 -5.52
N ARG A 163 -19.42 0.70 -6.81
CA ARG A 163 -20.17 -0.07 -7.81
C ARG A 163 -19.55 -1.45 -8.02
N ILE A 164 -18.23 -1.50 -7.97
CA ILE A 164 -17.43 -2.73 -7.91
C ILE A 164 -16.27 -2.48 -6.94
N ALA A 165 -16.14 -3.34 -5.94
CA ALA A 165 -14.96 -3.42 -5.08
C ALA A 165 -14.40 -4.83 -5.17
N ARG A 166 -13.12 -4.95 -5.57
CA ARG A 166 -12.41 -6.22 -5.68
C ARG A 166 -11.02 -6.08 -5.09
N LEU A 167 -10.60 -7.10 -4.36
CA LEU A 167 -9.23 -7.23 -3.86
C LEU A 167 -8.71 -8.63 -4.21
N ASP A 168 -7.59 -8.66 -4.92
CA ASP A 168 -6.82 -9.88 -5.17
C ASP A 168 -5.68 -9.96 -4.15
N LEU A 169 -5.51 -11.11 -3.51
CA LEU A 169 -4.47 -11.38 -2.52
C LEU A 169 -3.51 -12.43 -3.08
N ASP A 170 -2.19 -12.16 -2.97
CA ASP A 170 -1.12 -13.07 -3.38
C ASP A 170 -0.04 -13.13 -2.28
N ALA A 171 0.43 -14.35 -1.89
CA ALA A 171 1.42 -14.56 -0.85
C ALA A 171 2.25 -15.83 -1.10
#